data_930421d6a58d895b2c11394a8230ba2a
#
_entry.id   930421d6a58d895b2c11394a8230ba2a
#
_cell.length_a   1.000
_cell.length_b   1.000
_cell.length_c   1.000
_cell.angle_alpha   90.00
_cell.angle_beta   90.00
_cell.angle_gamma   90.00
#
_symmetry.space_group_name_H-M   'P 1'
#
loop_
_entity.id
_entity.type
_entity.pdbx_description
1 polymer ?
#
loop_
_entity_poly.entity_id
_entity_poly.type
_entity_poly.pdbx_seq_one_letter_code
_entity_poly.pdbx_strand_id
1 'polypeptide(L)'
;MNAHRFNPEIYRDYARLQKIVVETLANMISATKGSMLTFNAKKIASEAGLPTHPVVLTLIKEVIEQLHAQGLVRRLSKTAHGVKYAVNRESPLWFLAKQGELTGNLESVLAKIKLVTYVK
;
A
#
# COMPACT_ATOMS: atom_id res chain seq x y z
N MET A 1 -12.56 8.56 -27.15
CA MET A 1 -12.75 9.10 -26.06
C MET A 1 -11.57 9.76 -25.44
N ASN A 2 -11.79 10.45 -24.51
CA ASN A 2 -10.77 11.27 -24.06
C ASN A 2 -10.39 11.07 -22.71
N ALA A 3 -10.70 9.96 -22.23
CA ALA A 3 -10.29 9.65 -20.90
C ALA A 3 -8.83 9.68 -20.74
N HIS A 4 -8.11 9.47 -21.80
CA HIS A 4 -6.68 9.49 -21.71
C HIS A 4 -6.13 10.89 -21.69
N ARG A 5 -6.96 11.92 -21.82
CA ARG A 5 -6.44 13.21 -21.73
C ARG A 5 -6.07 13.52 -20.33
N PHE A 6 -5.13 14.42 -20.18
CA PHE A 6 -4.72 14.88 -18.88
C PHE A 6 -5.92 15.48 -18.17
N ASN A 7 -6.18 15.01 -16.97
CA ASN A 7 -7.31 15.44 -16.18
C ASN A 7 -6.82 15.59 -14.73
N PRO A 8 -6.92 16.77 -14.14
CA PRO A 8 -6.45 16.96 -12.77
C PRO A 8 -7.11 16.03 -11.77
N GLU A 9 -8.32 15.58 -12.07
CA GLU A 9 -8.99 14.68 -11.16
C GLU A 9 -8.33 13.31 -11.09
N ILE A 10 -7.59 12.93 -12.12
CA ILE A 10 -6.86 11.67 -12.11
C ILE A 10 -5.84 11.67 -10.98
N TYR A 11 -5.14 12.79 -10.79
CA TYR A 11 -4.18 12.88 -9.70
C TYR A 11 -4.86 12.86 -8.36
N ARG A 12 -6.00 13.52 -8.24
CA ARG A 12 -6.75 13.51 -7.01
C ARG A 12 -7.23 12.09 -6.69
N ASP A 13 -7.71 11.39 -7.70
CA ASP A 13 -8.17 10.03 -7.54
C ASP A 13 -7.04 9.08 -7.20
N TYR A 14 -5.87 9.32 -7.78
CA TYR A 14 -4.72 8.48 -7.47
C TYR A 14 -4.25 8.71 -6.04
N ALA A 15 -4.23 9.95 -5.59
CA ALA A 15 -3.87 10.23 -4.20
C ALA A 15 -4.85 9.58 -3.24
N ARG A 16 -6.13 9.59 -3.60
CA ARG A 16 -7.14 8.91 -2.80
C ARG A 16 -6.91 7.41 -2.79
N LEU A 17 -6.55 6.85 -3.93
CA LEU A 17 -6.25 5.44 -4.01
C LEU A 17 -5.04 5.09 -3.15
N GLN A 18 -4.00 5.91 -3.17
CA GLN A 18 -2.86 5.71 -2.30
C GLN A 18 -3.28 5.63 -0.84
N LYS A 19 -4.14 6.56 -0.44
CA LYS A 19 -4.62 6.59 0.94
C LYS A 19 -5.40 5.32 1.26
N ILE A 20 -6.26 4.89 0.35
CA ILE A 20 -7.05 3.68 0.56
C ILE A 20 -6.14 2.47 0.72
N VAL A 21 -5.14 2.33 -0.16
CA VAL A 21 -4.22 1.21 -0.09
C VAL A 21 -3.44 1.23 1.22
N VAL A 22 -2.92 2.38 1.59
CA VAL A 22 -2.14 2.52 2.82
C VAL A 22 -2.99 2.16 4.04
N GLU A 23 -4.21 2.69 4.10
CA GLU A 23 -5.05 2.47 5.27
C GLU A 23 -5.61 1.05 5.31
N THR A 24 -5.84 0.45 4.15
CA THR A 24 -6.24 -0.95 4.10
C THR A 24 -5.12 -1.83 4.61
N LEU A 25 -3.90 -1.57 4.16
CA LEU A 25 -2.74 -2.31 4.63
C LEU A 25 -2.56 -2.13 6.14
N ALA A 26 -2.77 -0.92 6.63
CA ALA A 26 -2.68 -0.66 8.06
C ALA A 26 -3.68 -1.50 8.85
N ASN A 27 -4.91 -1.57 8.36
CA ASN A 27 -5.95 -2.35 9.02
C ASN A 27 -5.59 -3.83 9.02
N MET A 28 -5.06 -4.32 7.91
CA MET A 28 -4.68 -5.73 7.81
C MET A 28 -3.53 -6.06 8.76
N ILE A 29 -2.54 -5.17 8.86
CA ILE A 29 -1.45 -5.36 9.79
C ILE A 29 -1.97 -5.36 11.22
N SER A 30 -2.83 -4.40 11.54
CA SER A 30 -3.37 -4.29 12.89
C SER A 30 -4.14 -5.55 13.30
N ALA A 31 -4.82 -6.17 12.35
CA ALA A 31 -5.59 -7.37 12.62
C ALA A 31 -4.73 -8.63 12.65
N THR A 32 -3.49 -8.56 12.20
CA THR A 32 -2.62 -9.72 12.13
C THR A 32 -2.03 -10.03 13.51
N LYS A 33 -2.18 -11.26 13.94
CA LYS A 33 -1.62 -11.68 15.22
C LYS A 33 -0.20 -12.20 15.08
N GLY A 34 0.19 -12.60 13.90
CA GLY A 34 1.54 -13.09 13.67
C GLY A 34 2.54 -11.97 13.47
N SER A 35 3.69 -12.33 12.96
CA SER A 35 4.79 -11.39 12.76
C SER A 35 4.97 -11.00 11.30
N MET A 36 4.13 -11.48 10.42
CA MET A 36 4.26 -11.19 9.00
C MET A 36 2.89 -11.23 8.35
N LEU A 37 2.68 -10.35 7.40
CA LEU A 37 1.47 -10.30 6.59
C LEU A 37 1.86 -10.48 5.14
N THR A 38 1.19 -11.38 4.42
CA THR A 38 1.38 -11.51 2.98
C THR A 38 0.14 -11.02 2.27
N PHE A 39 0.33 -10.45 1.10
CA PHE A 39 -0.80 -9.87 0.36
C PHE A 39 -0.44 -9.68 -1.10
N ASN A 40 -1.45 -9.39 -1.90
CA ASN A 40 -1.27 -9.01 -3.29
C ASN A 40 -2.26 -7.90 -3.60
N ALA A 41 -2.22 -7.39 -4.83
CA ALA A 41 -3.10 -6.27 -5.19
C ALA A 41 -4.57 -6.67 -5.08
N LYS A 42 -4.90 -7.90 -5.46
CA LYS A 42 -6.28 -8.36 -5.42
C LYS A 42 -6.81 -8.42 -3.98
N LYS A 43 -5.97 -8.87 -3.07
CA LYS A 43 -6.38 -8.93 -1.66
C LYS A 43 -6.60 -7.53 -1.11
N ILE A 44 -5.75 -6.59 -1.46
CA ILE A 44 -5.93 -5.20 -1.04
C ILE A 44 -7.24 -4.66 -1.58
N ALA A 45 -7.51 -4.89 -2.86
CA ALA A 45 -8.75 -4.42 -3.46
C ALA A 45 -9.96 -5.00 -2.75
N SER A 46 -9.91 -6.31 -2.49
CA SER A 46 -11.00 -7.00 -1.84
C SER A 46 -11.25 -6.46 -0.44
N GLU A 47 -10.18 -6.28 0.34
CA GLU A 47 -10.31 -5.78 1.70
C GLU A 47 -10.77 -4.33 1.72
N ALA A 48 -10.41 -3.57 0.71
CA ALA A 48 -10.81 -2.17 0.63
C ALA A 48 -12.20 -1.96 0.04
N GLY A 49 -12.83 -3.03 -0.45
CA GLY A 49 -14.11 -2.89 -1.10
C GLY A 49 -14.02 -2.27 -2.49
N LEU A 50 -12.87 -2.40 -3.14
CA LEU A 50 -12.66 -1.84 -4.47
C LEU A 50 -12.91 -2.90 -5.54
N PRO A 51 -13.27 -2.47 -6.75
CA PRO A 51 -13.40 -3.42 -7.87
C PRO A 51 -12.07 -4.10 -8.15
N THR A 52 -12.14 -5.32 -8.66
CA THR A 52 -10.93 -6.05 -9.01
C THR A 52 -10.68 -6.02 -10.51
N HIS A 53 -11.07 -4.93 -11.17
CA HIS A 53 -10.79 -4.74 -12.59
C HIS A 53 -9.28 -4.60 -12.81
N PRO A 54 -8.78 -5.03 -13.96
CA PRO A 54 -7.34 -4.96 -14.22
C PRO A 54 -6.75 -3.57 -14.05
N VAL A 55 -7.47 -2.53 -14.45
CA VAL A 55 -6.96 -1.17 -14.30
C VAL A 55 -6.77 -0.82 -12.82
N VAL A 56 -7.76 -1.17 -12.00
CA VAL A 56 -7.67 -0.87 -10.56
C VAL A 56 -6.53 -1.66 -9.93
N LEU A 57 -6.42 -2.95 -10.28
CA LEU A 57 -5.35 -3.77 -9.72
C LEU A 57 -3.98 -3.27 -10.13
N THR A 58 -3.85 -2.77 -11.36
CA THR A 58 -2.57 -2.21 -11.81
C THR A 58 -2.19 -0.99 -10.98
N LEU A 59 -3.15 -0.12 -10.72
CA LEU A 59 -2.89 1.08 -9.93
C LEU A 59 -2.55 0.74 -8.49
N ILE A 60 -3.25 -0.24 -7.91
CA ILE A 60 -2.94 -0.69 -6.56
C ILE A 60 -1.52 -1.25 -6.52
N LYS A 61 -1.17 -2.05 -7.53
CA LYS A 61 0.17 -2.61 -7.60
C LYS A 61 1.22 -1.51 -7.66
N GLU A 62 0.95 -0.43 -8.39
CA GLU A 62 1.91 0.67 -8.45
C GLU A 62 2.16 1.27 -7.08
N VAL A 63 1.12 1.42 -6.27
CA VAL A 63 1.29 1.94 -4.93
C VAL A 63 2.16 0.98 -4.10
N ILE A 64 1.87 -0.32 -4.19
CA ILE A 64 2.64 -1.30 -3.44
C ILE A 64 4.10 -1.31 -3.91
N GLU A 65 4.33 -1.18 -5.23
CA GLU A 65 5.69 -1.15 -5.74
C GLU A 65 6.45 0.08 -5.27
N GLN A 66 5.77 1.18 -5.05
CA GLN A 66 6.41 2.35 -4.49
C GLN A 66 6.85 2.10 -3.05
N LEU A 67 6.03 1.37 -2.30
CA LEU A 67 6.41 0.97 -0.95
C LEU A 67 7.61 0.02 -1.01
N HIS A 68 7.59 -0.91 -1.97
CA HIS A 68 8.70 -1.83 -2.16
C HIS A 68 9.99 -1.09 -2.51
N ALA A 69 9.90 -0.08 -3.37
CA ALA A 69 11.07 0.68 -3.77
C ALA A 69 11.70 1.41 -2.59
N GLN A 70 10.90 1.71 -1.57
CA GLN A 70 11.40 2.35 -0.37
C GLN A 70 11.86 1.34 0.68
N GLY A 71 11.85 0.05 0.35
CA GLY A 71 12.26 -0.98 1.27
C GLY A 71 11.25 -1.29 2.36
N LEU A 72 10.01 -0.88 2.20
CA LEU A 72 9.00 -1.02 3.24
C LEU A 72 8.21 -2.30 3.16
N VAL A 73 8.11 -2.89 1.98
CA VAL A 73 7.51 -4.21 1.81
C VAL A 73 8.44 -5.03 0.94
N ARG A 74 8.32 -6.34 1.01
CA ARG A 74 9.15 -7.25 0.24
C ARG A 74 8.32 -7.89 -0.84
N ARG A 75 8.97 -8.15 -1.98
CA ARG A 75 8.34 -8.91 -3.05
C ARG A 75 8.77 -10.36 -2.88
N LEU A 76 7.80 -11.25 -2.71
CA LEU A 76 8.11 -12.65 -2.45
C LEU A 76 8.20 -13.48 -3.71
N SER A 77 7.21 -13.37 -4.59
CA SER A 77 7.17 -14.21 -5.78
C SER A 77 6.30 -13.54 -6.82
N LYS A 78 6.49 -13.97 -8.06
CA LYS A 78 5.67 -13.52 -9.17
C LYS A 78 5.14 -14.78 -9.85
N THR A 79 3.82 -14.83 -9.99
CA THR A 79 3.17 -15.98 -10.62
C THR A 79 2.25 -15.46 -11.72
N ALA A 80 1.59 -16.39 -12.41
CA ALA A 80 0.60 -16.02 -13.40
C ALA A 80 -0.54 -15.22 -12.79
N HIS A 81 -0.73 -15.34 -11.46
CA HIS A 81 -1.80 -14.63 -10.78
C HIS A 81 -1.35 -13.31 -10.15
N GLY A 82 -0.14 -12.88 -10.44
CA GLY A 82 0.35 -11.60 -9.95
C GLY A 82 1.53 -11.73 -9.02
N VAL A 83 1.84 -10.64 -8.35
CA VAL A 83 2.99 -10.56 -7.46
C VAL A 83 2.51 -10.66 -6.02
N LYS A 84 3.21 -11.46 -5.24
CA LYS A 84 2.93 -11.62 -3.82
C LYS A 84 3.95 -10.81 -3.02
N TYR A 85 3.46 -10.09 -2.04
CA TYR A 85 4.29 -9.22 -1.20
C TYR A 85 4.17 -9.63 0.26
N ALA A 86 5.10 -9.15 1.06
CA ALA A 86 5.07 -9.37 2.50
C ALA A 86 5.56 -8.14 3.23
N VAL A 87 5.05 -7.94 4.43
CA VAL A 87 5.55 -6.93 5.35
C VAL A 87 5.63 -7.60 6.71
N ASN A 88 6.71 -7.34 7.44
CA ASN A 88 6.90 -7.95 8.75
C ASN A 88 7.26 -6.90 9.79
N ARG A 89 7.50 -7.37 11.00
CA ARG A 89 7.74 -6.51 12.15
C ARG A 89 8.96 -5.62 12.01
N GLU A 90 9.86 -5.93 11.11
CA GLU A 90 11.07 -5.12 10.92
C GLU A 90 10.79 -3.89 10.06
N SER A 91 9.65 -3.84 9.40
CA SER A 91 9.32 -2.69 8.57
C SER A 91 8.74 -1.57 9.41
N PRO A 92 9.14 -0.32 9.15
CA PRO A 92 8.50 0.82 9.83
C PRO A 92 7.01 0.89 9.61
N LEU A 93 6.51 0.34 8.49
CA LEU A 93 5.07 0.30 8.27
C LEU A 93 4.37 -0.50 9.36
N TRP A 94 4.98 -1.61 9.78
CA TRP A 94 4.39 -2.45 10.81
C TRP A 94 4.24 -1.67 12.11
N PHE A 95 5.30 -0.98 12.48
CA PHE A 95 5.27 -0.18 13.71
C PHE A 95 4.17 0.88 13.64
N LEU A 96 4.14 1.64 12.55
CA LEU A 96 3.15 2.69 12.40
C LEU A 96 1.72 2.14 12.42
N ALA A 97 1.52 1.01 11.75
CA ALA A 97 0.19 0.41 11.71
C ALA A 97 -0.26 -0.04 13.10
N LYS A 98 0.65 -0.64 13.87
CA LYS A 98 0.31 -1.10 15.21
C LYS A 98 0.06 0.06 16.16
N GLN A 99 0.65 1.22 15.89
CA GLN A 99 0.40 2.42 16.68
C GLN A 99 -0.84 3.19 16.21
N GLY A 100 -1.47 2.73 15.15
CA GLY A 100 -2.62 3.45 14.62
C GLY A 100 -2.23 4.71 13.85
N GLU A 101 -0.97 4.82 13.43
CA GLU A 101 -0.47 6.01 12.77
C GLU A 101 -0.16 5.85 11.30
N LEU A 102 -0.48 4.70 10.73
CA LEU A 102 -0.27 4.49 9.30
C LEU A 102 -1.50 4.98 8.54
N THR A 103 -1.49 6.26 8.20
CA THR A 103 -2.62 6.89 7.53
C THR A 103 -2.12 7.84 6.47
N GLY A 104 -3.01 8.23 5.57
CA GLY A 104 -2.72 9.24 4.57
C GLY A 104 -2.17 8.65 3.29
N ASN A 105 -1.71 9.54 2.42
CA ASN A 105 -1.15 9.11 1.15
C ASN A 105 0.31 8.72 1.34
N LEU A 106 0.92 8.30 0.23
CA LEU A 106 2.28 7.79 0.28
C LEU A 106 3.27 8.81 0.79
N GLU A 107 3.10 10.06 0.40
CA GLU A 107 4.01 11.12 0.81
C GLU A 107 3.96 11.32 2.32
N SER A 108 2.76 11.29 2.90
CA SER A 108 2.59 11.41 4.34
C SER A 108 3.26 10.25 5.07
N VAL A 109 3.10 9.05 4.53
CA VAL A 109 3.68 7.86 5.12
C VAL A 109 5.20 7.96 5.12
N LEU A 110 5.78 8.35 4.00
CA LEU A 110 7.24 8.47 3.91
C LEU A 110 7.77 9.52 4.85
N ALA A 111 7.05 10.61 5.04
CA ALA A 111 7.46 11.65 5.99
C ALA A 111 7.47 11.11 7.41
N LYS A 112 6.45 10.35 7.79
CA LYS A 112 6.39 9.76 9.12
C LYS A 112 7.49 8.75 9.33
N ILE A 113 7.81 7.96 8.32
CA ILE A 113 8.86 6.96 8.41
C ILE A 113 10.21 7.62 8.62
N LYS A 114 10.46 8.72 7.90
CA LYS A 114 11.70 9.45 8.09
C LYS A 114 11.83 9.95 9.52
N LEU A 115 10.74 10.44 10.10
CA LEU A 115 10.75 10.92 11.47
C LEU A 115 11.07 9.79 12.43
N VAL A 116 10.42 8.66 12.29
CA VAL A 116 10.64 7.53 13.17
C VAL A 116 12.07 7.03 13.08
N THR A 117 12.59 6.92 11.86
CA THR A 117 13.95 6.45 11.65
C THR A 117 14.97 7.43 12.17
N TYR A 118 14.69 8.70 11.99
CA TYR A 118 15.64 9.74 12.40
C TYR A 118 15.75 9.85 13.91
N VAL A 119 14.65 9.74 14.60
CA VAL A 119 14.61 9.85 16.05
C VAL A 119 15.22 8.64 16.72
N LYS A 120 15.17 7.52 16.03
CA LYS A 120 15.73 6.31 16.55
C LYS A 120 17.23 6.39 16.64
#